data_dbd9334e13ee49f2541289695f0a0fad
#
_entry.id   dbd9334e13ee49f2541289695f0a0fad
#
_cell.length_a   1.000
_cell.length_b   1.000
_cell.length_c   1.000
_cell.angle_alpha   90.00
_cell.angle_beta   90.00
_cell.angle_gamma   90.00
#
_symmetry.space_group_name_H-M   'P 1'
#
loop_
_entity.id
_entity.type
_entity.pdbx_description
1 polymer ?
#
loop_
_entity_poly.entity_id
_entity_poly.type
_entity_poly.pdbx_seq_one_letter_code
_entity_poly.pdbx_strand_id
1 'polypeptide(L)'
;MSEGTPQELIAALREADAVKYGEFELSHGGTSDYYVDKYLFETDPHCLQLIGDAFAERLTDTDAKLAGVALGAVPLVAVAAAELDRPYVIARKQAKEYGTGNRIEGRLEAGEEVVVLEDIATTGQSAVDAVEALRDAGATVDRVLVVVDREEGAEELLATHDVALESLVTASELLADQE
;
A
#
# COMPACT_ATOMS: atom_id res chain seq x y z
N MET A 1 -13.89 15.96 11.20
CA MET A 1 -13.17 14.93 10.46
C MET A 1 -13.88 14.76 9.13
N SER A 2 -13.22 15.10 8.07
CA SER A 2 -13.75 14.95 6.71
C SER A 2 -13.62 13.46 6.37
N GLU A 3 -14.73 12.78 6.13
CA GLU A 3 -14.70 11.48 5.49
C GLU A 3 -14.14 11.72 4.09
N GLY A 4 -12.84 11.45 3.91
CA GLY A 4 -12.19 11.55 2.61
C GLY A 4 -12.82 10.56 1.67
N THR A 5 -13.72 11.02 0.82
CA THR A 5 -14.36 10.15 -0.17
C THR A 5 -13.33 9.67 -1.19
N PRO A 6 -13.51 8.49 -1.80
CA PRO A 6 -12.65 8.04 -2.91
C PRO A 6 -12.47 9.13 -3.98
N GLN A 7 -13.51 9.95 -4.23
CA GLN A 7 -13.47 11.06 -5.19
C GLN A 7 -12.49 12.18 -4.78
N GLU A 8 -12.40 12.52 -3.49
CA GLU A 8 -11.42 13.52 -3.02
C GLU A 8 -10.00 13.02 -3.17
N LEU A 9 -9.75 11.75 -2.86
CA LEU A 9 -8.45 11.14 -3.06
C LEU A 9 -8.07 11.09 -4.54
N ILE A 10 -9.00 10.68 -5.44
CA ILE A 10 -8.78 10.68 -6.89
C ILE A 10 -8.44 12.09 -7.39
N ALA A 11 -9.17 13.12 -6.94
CA ALA A 11 -8.91 14.50 -7.29
C ALA A 11 -7.50 14.93 -6.84
N ALA A 12 -7.11 14.62 -5.59
CA ALA A 12 -5.79 14.94 -5.07
C ALA A 12 -4.65 14.23 -5.83
N LEU A 13 -4.83 12.95 -6.19
CA LEU A 13 -3.86 12.19 -6.99
C LEU A 13 -3.66 12.83 -8.39
N ARG A 14 -4.74 13.33 -9.00
CA ARG A 14 -4.68 14.04 -10.28
C ARG A 14 -4.02 15.41 -10.15
N GLU A 15 -4.35 16.18 -9.12
CA GLU A 15 -3.75 17.50 -8.85
C GLU A 15 -2.25 17.40 -8.55
N ALA A 16 -1.79 16.30 -7.95
CA ALA A 16 -0.39 16.01 -7.72
C ALA A 16 0.35 15.50 -8.97
N ASP A 17 -0.30 15.46 -10.16
CA ASP A 17 0.24 14.85 -11.38
C ASP A 17 0.66 13.37 -11.22
N ALA A 18 0.13 12.68 -10.22
CA ALA A 18 0.45 11.29 -9.94
C ALA A 18 -0.16 10.32 -10.97
N VAL A 19 -1.23 10.72 -11.66
CA VAL A 19 -1.86 9.94 -12.72
C VAL A 19 -1.59 10.61 -14.06
N LYS A 20 -0.87 9.91 -14.95
CA LYS A 20 -0.51 10.37 -16.30
C LYS A 20 -1.21 9.51 -17.34
N TYR A 21 -1.81 10.14 -18.32
CA TYR A 21 -2.53 9.47 -19.41
C TYR A 21 -1.68 9.50 -20.69
N GLY A 22 -1.69 8.41 -21.44
CA GLY A 22 -0.90 8.22 -22.64
C GLY A 22 -0.39 6.81 -22.75
N GLU A 23 0.30 6.46 -23.84
CA GLU A 23 0.87 5.14 -24.04
C GLU A 23 2.19 4.99 -23.28
N PHE A 24 2.26 4.06 -22.34
CA PHE A 24 3.44 3.77 -21.52
C PHE A 24 3.86 2.30 -21.69
N GLU A 25 5.16 2.06 -21.87
CA GLU A 25 5.72 0.72 -21.82
C GLU A 25 5.86 0.24 -20.38
N LEU A 26 5.39 -0.98 -20.11
CA LEU A 26 5.49 -1.60 -18.78
C LEU A 26 6.81 -2.39 -18.66
N SER A 27 7.40 -2.38 -17.46
CA SER A 27 8.69 -3.02 -17.17
C SER A 27 8.71 -4.54 -17.39
N HIS A 28 7.56 -5.19 -17.39
CA HIS A 28 7.37 -6.63 -17.62
C HIS A 28 6.80 -6.93 -19.00
N GLY A 29 6.81 -5.95 -19.91
CA GLY A 29 6.28 -6.06 -21.28
C GLY A 29 4.82 -5.67 -21.41
N GLY A 30 4.44 -5.19 -22.61
CA GLY A 30 3.11 -4.65 -22.87
C GLY A 30 3.06 -3.13 -22.72
N THR A 31 1.89 -2.55 -23.03
CA THR A 31 1.61 -1.12 -22.95
C THR A 31 0.43 -0.86 -22.02
N SER A 32 0.39 0.32 -21.42
CA SER A 32 -0.73 0.82 -20.62
C SER A 32 -1.09 2.22 -21.11
N ASP A 33 -2.38 2.54 -21.11
CA ASP A 33 -2.91 3.86 -21.49
C ASP A 33 -2.76 4.90 -20.36
N TYR A 34 -2.21 4.50 -19.24
CA TYR A 34 -1.95 5.37 -18.09
C TYR A 34 -0.73 4.90 -17.31
N TYR A 35 -0.17 5.82 -16.53
CA TYR A 35 0.92 5.55 -15.59
C TYR A 35 0.61 6.23 -14.25
N VAL A 36 0.86 5.53 -13.14
CA VAL A 36 0.76 6.10 -11.80
C VAL A 36 2.16 6.31 -11.25
N ASP A 37 2.53 7.57 -11.07
CA ASP A 37 3.79 7.96 -10.42
C ASP A 37 3.56 8.07 -8.92
N LYS A 38 3.83 6.98 -8.23
CA LYS A 38 3.61 6.85 -6.80
C LYS A 38 4.38 7.86 -5.96
N TYR A 39 5.59 8.22 -6.37
CA TYR A 39 6.42 9.16 -5.63
C TYR A 39 5.83 10.57 -5.59
N LEU A 40 5.01 10.93 -6.56
CA LEU A 40 4.32 12.22 -6.55
C LEU A 40 3.24 12.29 -5.48
N PHE A 41 2.48 11.24 -5.24
CA PHE A 41 1.51 11.26 -4.14
C PHE A 41 2.14 10.89 -2.78
N GLU A 42 3.19 10.07 -2.74
CA GLU A 42 3.89 9.69 -1.52
C GLU A 42 4.68 10.85 -0.89
N THR A 43 4.95 11.90 -1.64
CA THR A 43 5.70 13.08 -1.20
C THR A 43 4.88 14.36 -1.19
N ASP A 44 3.61 14.29 -1.59
CA ASP A 44 2.67 15.41 -1.52
C ASP A 44 1.94 15.41 -0.17
N PRO A 45 1.97 16.51 0.61
CA PRO A 45 1.41 16.53 1.96
C PRO A 45 -0.11 16.41 1.98
N HIS A 46 -0.81 16.87 0.94
CA HIS A 46 -2.27 16.76 0.86
C HIS A 46 -2.69 15.31 0.56
N CYS A 47 -2.02 14.66 -0.40
CA CYS A 47 -2.23 13.24 -0.68
C CYS A 47 -1.93 12.37 0.54
N LEU A 48 -0.81 12.63 1.24
CA LEU A 48 -0.44 11.88 2.45
C LEU A 48 -1.49 11.99 3.54
N GLN A 49 -2.06 13.19 3.77
CA GLN A 49 -3.10 13.38 4.76
C GLN A 49 -4.36 12.58 4.41
N LEU A 50 -4.85 12.69 3.17
CA LEU A 50 -6.04 11.96 2.71
C LEU A 50 -5.84 10.44 2.76
N ILE A 51 -4.66 9.95 2.36
CA ILE A 51 -4.33 8.52 2.42
C ILE A 51 -4.25 8.04 3.87
N GLY A 52 -3.61 8.82 4.75
CA GLY A 52 -3.51 8.52 6.18
C GLY A 52 -4.87 8.40 6.83
N ASP A 53 -5.74 9.38 6.62
CA ASP A 53 -7.12 9.40 7.12
C ASP A 53 -7.92 8.20 6.59
N ALA A 54 -7.82 7.90 5.29
CA ALA A 54 -8.54 6.80 4.66
C ALA A 54 -8.07 5.41 5.15
N PHE A 55 -6.78 5.23 5.37
CA PHE A 55 -6.25 4.01 5.98
C PHE A 55 -6.68 3.90 7.44
N ALA A 56 -6.59 5.00 8.21
CA ALA A 56 -7.01 5.01 9.60
C ALA A 56 -8.50 4.64 9.76
N GLU A 57 -9.36 5.17 8.92
CA GLU A 57 -10.79 4.85 8.92
C GLU A 57 -11.05 3.35 8.70
N ARG A 58 -10.33 2.74 7.73
CA ARG A 58 -10.47 1.30 7.42
C ARG A 58 -9.89 0.37 8.47
N LEU A 59 -9.08 0.89 9.39
CA LEU A 59 -8.41 0.15 10.44
C LEU A 59 -9.01 0.34 11.84
N THR A 60 -10.19 0.96 11.90
CA THR A 60 -10.91 1.17 13.18
C THR A 60 -11.47 -0.13 13.78
N ASP A 61 -11.61 -1.17 12.97
CA ASP A 61 -12.13 -2.49 13.36
C ASP A 61 -11.08 -3.44 13.96
N THR A 62 -9.81 -3.03 14.00
CA THR A 62 -8.69 -3.86 14.47
C THR A 62 -7.68 -3.05 15.26
N ASP A 63 -6.96 -3.70 16.17
CA ASP A 63 -5.79 -3.16 16.88
C ASP A 63 -4.46 -3.71 16.31
N ALA A 64 -4.50 -4.38 15.16
CA ALA A 64 -3.33 -4.95 14.52
C ALA A 64 -2.22 -3.91 14.31
N LYS A 65 -0.99 -4.34 14.44
CA LYS A 65 0.20 -3.54 14.10
C LYS A 65 0.23 -3.27 12.58
N LEU A 66 0.80 -2.16 12.17
CA LEU A 66 0.92 -1.82 10.76
C LEU A 66 2.29 -2.21 10.21
N ALA A 67 2.34 -2.61 8.96
CA ALA A 67 3.59 -2.84 8.24
C ALA A 67 3.55 -2.12 6.89
N GLY A 68 4.54 -1.26 6.62
CA GLY A 68 4.69 -0.61 5.31
C GLY A 68 5.69 -1.34 4.45
N VAL A 69 5.34 -1.57 3.18
CA VAL A 69 6.27 -2.18 2.20
C VAL A 69 7.26 -1.12 1.70
N ALA A 70 8.53 -1.37 1.92
CA ALA A 70 9.56 -0.42 1.50
C ALA A 70 9.74 -0.46 -0.05
N LEU A 71 9.92 0.68 -0.70
CA LEU A 71 10.17 2.00 -0.14
C LEU A 71 8.88 2.83 -0.05
N GLY A 72 7.99 2.75 -1.03
CA GLY A 72 6.88 3.67 -1.28
C GLY A 72 5.86 3.75 -0.16
N ALA A 73 5.54 2.63 0.49
CA ALA A 73 4.57 2.66 1.59
C ALA A 73 5.14 3.14 2.93
N VAL A 74 6.44 3.46 3.04
CA VAL A 74 7.03 3.96 4.29
C VAL A 74 6.39 5.27 4.76
N PRO A 75 6.27 6.33 3.93
CA PRO A 75 5.58 7.54 4.36
C PRO A 75 4.08 7.29 4.65
N LEU A 76 3.45 6.39 3.90
CA LEU A 76 2.03 6.08 4.05
C LEU A 76 1.75 5.39 5.39
N VAL A 77 2.54 4.38 5.76
CA VAL A 77 2.39 3.70 7.05
C VAL A 77 2.72 4.63 8.21
N ALA A 78 3.68 5.54 8.04
CA ALA A 78 4.05 6.50 9.08
C ALA A 78 2.90 7.45 9.40
N VAL A 79 2.22 7.98 8.39
CA VAL A 79 1.06 8.86 8.58
C VAL A 79 -0.11 8.10 9.21
N ALA A 80 -0.49 6.93 8.67
CA ALA A 80 -1.56 6.11 9.22
C ALA A 80 -1.29 5.69 10.68
N ALA A 81 -0.05 5.32 10.99
CA ALA A 81 0.37 4.96 12.34
C ALA A 81 0.27 6.13 13.34
N ALA A 82 0.63 7.34 12.88
CA ALA A 82 0.50 8.56 13.68
C ALA A 82 -0.97 8.91 13.96
N GLU A 83 -1.86 8.79 12.98
CA GLU A 83 -3.31 9.01 13.14
C GLU A 83 -3.95 8.00 14.10
N LEU A 84 -3.51 6.76 14.06
CA LEU A 84 -4.05 5.68 14.89
C LEU A 84 -3.36 5.55 16.26
N ASP A 85 -2.30 6.31 16.52
CA ASP A 85 -1.42 6.14 17.69
C ASP A 85 -0.94 4.69 17.85
N ARG A 86 -0.48 4.09 16.75
CA ARG A 86 -0.02 2.70 16.68
C ARG A 86 1.42 2.58 16.24
N PRO A 87 2.19 1.62 16.81
CA PRO A 87 3.51 1.30 16.29
C PRO A 87 3.41 0.61 14.92
N TYR A 88 4.44 0.77 14.11
CA TYR A 88 4.55 0.09 12.82
C TYR A 88 5.92 -0.54 12.61
N VAL A 89 6.01 -1.40 11.62
CA VAL A 89 7.25 -1.98 11.11
C VAL A 89 7.38 -1.72 9.62
N ILE A 90 8.57 -1.87 9.08
CA ILE A 90 8.87 -1.72 7.66
C ILE A 90 9.29 -3.08 7.11
N ALA A 91 8.57 -3.57 6.10
CA ALA A 91 8.91 -4.79 5.37
C ALA A 91 9.78 -4.42 4.15
N ARG A 92 11.00 -4.93 4.10
CA ARG A 92 11.95 -4.70 3.00
C ARG A 92 11.82 -5.79 1.93
N LYS A 93 11.96 -5.42 0.67
CA LYS A 93 11.95 -6.38 -0.45
C LYS A 93 13.10 -7.37 -0.38
N GLN A 94 14.25 -6.94 0.15
CA GLN A 94 15.45 -7.78 0.29
C GLN A 94 16.02 -7.68 1.70
N ALA A 95 16.61 -8.77 2.17
CA ALA A 95 17.37 -8.78 3.41
C ALA A 95 18.59 -7.84 3.29
N LYS A 96 19.04 -7.28 4.43
CA LYS A 96 20.29 -6.53 4.48
C LYS A 96 21.46 -7.46 4.16
N GLU A 97 22.40 -7.02 3.34
CA GLU A 97 23.66 -7.73 3.10
C GLU A 97 24.58 -7.69 4.33
N TYR A 98 24.36 -6.73 5.23
CA TYR A 98 25.15 -6.49 6.44
C TYR A 98 24.24 -6.41 7.68
N GLY A 99 24.78 -6.84 8.83
CA GLY A 99 24.08 -6.82 10.11
C GLY A 99 23.26 -8.11 10.35
N THR A 100 22.04 -7.96 10.87
CA THR A 100 21.18 -9.11 11.26
C THR A 100 20.49 -9.82 10.10
N GLY A 101 20.63 -9.33 8.86
CA GLY A 101 19.97 -9.89 7.68
C GLY A 101 18.44 -9.77 7.68
N ASN A 102 17.88 -8.96 8.58
CA ASN A 102 16.44 -8.86 8.76
C ASN A 102 15.77 -8.18 7.57
N ARG A 103 14.65 -8.73 7.14
CA ARG A 103 13.72 -8.12 6.18
C ARG A 103 12.71 -7.18 6.86
N ILE A 104 12.54 -7.28 8.18
CA ILE A 104 11.61 -6.45 8.97
C ILE A 104 12.42 -5.48 9.84
N GLU A 105 12.12 -4.20 9.73
CA GLU A 105 12.66 -3.14 10.57
C GLU A 105 11.62 -2.67 11.57
N GLY A 106 12.02 -2.44 12.80
CA GLY A 106 11.13 -2.12 13.90
C GLY A 106 10.94 -3.29 14.84
N ARG A 107 10.05 -3.12 15.83
CA ARG A 107 9.77 -4.17 16.82
C ARG A 107 8.56 -5.00 16.37
N LEU A 108 8.77 -6.28 16.15
CA LEU A 108 7.75 -7.28 15.86
C LEU A 108 7.93 -8.45 16.81
N GLU A 109 6.86 -8.88 17.46
CA GLU A 109 6.84 -10.04 18.34
C GLU A 109 6.05 -11.19 17.69
N ALA A 110 6.46 -12.43 17.97
CA ALA A 110 5.74 -13.59 17.46
C ALA A 110 4.31 -13.63 18.01
N GLY A 111 3.34 -13.90 17.14
CA GLY A 111 1.92 -13.94 17.46
C GLY A 111 1.20 -12.59 17.31
N GLU A 112 1.89 -11.50 16.99
CA GLU A 112 1.23 -10.23 16.69
C GLU A 112 0.44 -10.32 15.37
N GLU A 113 -0.74 -9.71 15.37
CA GLU A 113 -1.49 -9.46 14.14
C GLU A 113 -0.94 -8.23 13.43
N VAL A 114 -0.80 -8.32 12.11
CA VAL A 114 -0.24 -7.25 11.29
C VAL A 114 -1.10 -7.05 10.04
N VAL A 115 -1.42 -5.79 9.74
CA VAL A 115 -1.99 -5.38 8.46
C VAL A 115 -0.90 -4.72 7.63
N VAL A 116 -0.77 -5.16 6.37
CA VAL A 116 0.20 -4.62 5.42
C VAL A 116 -0.39 -3.44 4.67
N LEU A 117 0.35 -2.34 4.59
CA LEU A 117 0.04 -1.18 3.77
C LEU A 117 1.01 -1.11 2.58
N GLU A 118 0.46 -0.91 1.39
CA GLU A 118 1.20 -0.82 0.13
C GLU A 118 0.77 0.44 -0.66
N ASP A 119 1.63 0.92 -1.51
CA ASP A 119 1.35 2.08 -2.37
C ASP A 119 0.48 1.69 -3.59
N ILE A 120 0.98 0.81 -4.44
CA ILE A 120 0.31 0.33 -5.64
C ILE A 120 0.42 -1.19 -5.73
N ALA A 121 -0.71 -1.85 -5.93
CA ALA A 121 -0.75 -3.26 -6.28
C ALA A 121 -0.93 -3.41 -7.79
N THR A 122 0.04 -4.05 -8.45
CA THR A 122 -0.06 -4.47 -9.86
C THR A 122 -0.38 -5.95 -9.90
N THR A 123 0.63 -6.79 -9.77
CA THR A 123 0.46 -8.24 -9.67
C THR A 123 0.29 -8.74 -8.24
N GLY A 124 0.60 -7.89 -7.25
CA GLY A 124 0.55 -8.24 -5.83
C GLY A 124 1.79 -8.94 -5.27
N GLN A 125 2.82 -9.19 -6.10
CA GLN A 125 4.00 -9.95 -5.66
C GLN A 125 4.75 -9.27 -4.51
N SER A 126 4.91 -7.94 -4.54
CA SER A 126 5.57 -7.20 -3.45
C SER A 126 4.85 -7.34 -2.11
N ALA A 127 3.51 -7.33 -2.15
CA ALA A 127 2.69 -7.52 -0.95
C ALA A 127 2.81 -8.96 -0.43
N VAL A 128 2.78 -9.97 -1.32
CA VAL A 128 3.00 -11.38 -0.94
C VAL A 128 4.36 -11.56 -0.28
N ASP A 129 5.43 -11.02 -0.87
CA ASP A 129 6.80 -11.10 -0.32
C ASP A 129 6.88 -10.47 1.10
N ALA A 130 6.15 -9.38 1.33
CA ALA A 130 6.05 -8.74 2.64
C ALA A 130 5.27 -9.61 3.64
N VAL A 131 4.13 -10.15 3.23
CA VAL A 131 3.30 -11.07 4.03
C VAL A 131 4.12 -12.29 4.47
N GLU A 132 4.84 -12.92 3.54
CA GLU A 132 5.69 -14.07 3.84
C GLU A 132 6.80 -13.71 4.83
N ALA A 133 7.48 -12.57 4.62
CA ALA A 133 8.53 -12.13 5.55
C ALA A 133 8.01 -11.85 6.96
N LEU A 134 6.80 -11.29 7.09
CA LEU A 134 6.15 -11.07 8.39
C LEU A 134 5.73 -12.39 9.06
N ARG A 135 5.17 -13.31 8.28
CA ARG A 135 4.80 -14.66 8.77
C ARG A 135 6.02 -15.47 9.20
N ASP A 136 7.12 -15.39 8.46
CA ASP A 136 8.40 -16.02 8.82
C ASP A 136 8.97 -15.45 10.14
N ALA A 137 8.69 -14.17 10.41
CA ALA A 137 9.02 -13.52 11.69
C ALA A 137 8.03 -13.85 12.82
N GLY A 138 7.00 -14.65 12.56
CA GLY A 138 6.03 -15.15 13.53
C GLY A 138 4.73 -14.35 13.61
N ALA A 139 4.52 -13.34 12.76
CA ALA A 139 3.28 -12.58 12.74
C ALA A 139 2.14 -13.33 12.04
N THR A 140 0.91 -12.94 12.36
CA THR A 140 -0.29 -13.31 11.61
C THR A 140 -0.65 -12.16 10.67
N VAL A 141 -0.84 -12.45 9.38
CA VAL A 141 -1.19 -11.47 8.36
C VAL A 141 -2.28 -12.06 7.47
N ASP A 142 -3.43 -11.41 7.41
CA ASP A 142 -4.58 -11.82 6.61
C ASP A 142 -5.17 -10.69 5.76
N ARG A 143 -4.58 -9.48 5.84
CA ARG A 143 -5.12 -8.28 5.21
C ARG A 143 -4.01 -7.36 4.66
N VAL A 144 -4.20 -6.91 3.43
CA VAL A 144 -3.39 -5.88 2.77
C VAL A 144 -4.30 -4.73 2.38
N LEU A 145 -3.92 -3.50 2.72
CA LEU A 145 -4.54 -2.28 2.23
C LEU A 145 -3.58 -1.60 1.23
N VAL A 146 -4.09 -1.19 0.08
CA VAL A 146 -3.32 -0.52 -0.95
C VAL A 146 -3.98 0.81 -1.33
N VAL A 147 -3.18 1.81 -1.67
CA VAL A 147 -3.74 3.09 -2.15
C VAL A 147 -4.39 2.87 -3.50
N VAL A 148 -3.67 2.29 -4.46
CA VAL A 148 -4.19 2.04 -5.81
C VAL A 148 -4.06 0.56 -6.17
N ASP A 149 -5.19 -0.09 -6.44
CA ASP A 149 -5.21 -1.40 -7.09
C ASP A 149 -5.32 -1.20 -8.62
N ARG A 150 -4.36 -1.72 -9.37
CA ARG A 150 -4.35 -1.65 -10.82
C ARG A 150 -5.26 -2.68 -11.50
N GLU A 151 -5.88 -3.55 -10.71
CA GLU A 151 -6.77 -4.61 -11.20
C GLU A 151 -6.07 -5.58 -12.18
N GLU A 152 -4.78 -5.86 -11.93
CA GLU A 152 -3.93 -6.72 -12.77
C GLU A 152 -3.59 -8.07 -12.09
N GLY A 153 -4.46 -8.58 -11.22
CA GLY A 153 -4.37 -9.91 -10.61
C GLY A 153 -3.84 -9.94 -9.17
N ALA A 154 -3.67 -8.79 -8.51
CA ALA A 154 -3.17 -8.73 -7.14
C ALA A 154 -4.12 -9.40 -6.13
N GLU A 155 -5.44 -9.20 -6.28
CA GLU A 155 -6.45 -9.79 -5.41
C GLU A 155 -6.41 -11.32 -5.49
N GLU A 156 -6.39 -11.87 -6.71
CA GLU A 156 -6.32 -13.32 -6.93
C GLU A 156 -5.03 -13.91 -6.37
N LEU A 157 -3.89 -13.25 -6.56
CA LEU A 157 -2.62 -13.74 -6.02
C LEU A 157 -2.64 -13.74 -4.50
N LEU A 158 -3.06 -12.67 -3.85
CA LEU A 158 -3.13 -12.57 -2.39
C LEU A 158 -4.13 -13.59 -1.81
N ALA A 159 -5.25 -13.82 -2.48
CA ALA A 159 -6.22 -14.84 -2.08
C ALA A 159 -5.62 -16.25 -2.05
N THR A 160 -4.65 -16.58 -2.92
CA THR A 160 -3.93 -17.88 -2.87
C THR A 160 -3.05 -18.02 -1.62
N HIS A 161 -2.76 -16.93 -0.93
CA HIS A 161 -2.00 -16.88 0.33
C HIS A 161 -2.90 -16.64 1.56
N ASP A 162 -4.23 -16.79 1.42
CA ASP A 162 -5.21 -16.51 2.47
C ASP A 162 -5.13 -15.06 2.99
N VAL A 163 -4.97 -14.11 2.09
CA VAL A 163 -4.89 -12.67 2.39
C VAL A 163 -5.92 -11.91 1.57
N ALA A 164 -6.71 -11.07 2.24
CA ALA A 164 -7.64 -10.16 1.59
C ALA A 164 -6.91 -8.88 1.12
N LEU A 165 -7.22 -8.42 -0.09
CA LEU A 165 -6.80 -7.12 -0.61
C LEU A 165 -7.96 -6.13 -0.51
N GLU A 166 -7.69 -4.95 0.03
CA GLU A 166 -8.59 -3.80 -0.01
C GLU A 166 -7.84 -2.61 -0.60
N SER A 167 -8.48 -1.87 -1.49
CA SER A 167 -7.91 -0.66 -2.08
C SER A 167 -8.65 0.60 -1.65
N LEU A 168 -7.94 1.72 -1.59
CA LEU A 168 -8.57 3.03 -1.44
C LEU A 168 -9.20 3.48 -2.76
N VAL A 169 -8.51 3.19 -3.87
CA VAL A 169 -8.92 3.53 -5.24
C VAL A 169 -8.52 2.41 -6.17
N THR A 170 -9.34 2.14 -7.20
CA THR A 170 -9.00 1.20 -8.27
C THR A 170 -8.59 1.93 -9.56
N ALA A 171 -7.92 1.22 -10.46
CA ALA A 171 -7.59 1.76 -11.79
C ALA A 171 -8.85 2.15 -12.57
N SER A 172 -9.90 1.35 -12.50
CA SER A 172 -11.19 1.64 -13.13
C SER A 172 -11.79 2.97 -12.65
N GLU A 173 -11.71 3.26 -11.35
CA GLU A 173 -12.16 4.53 -10.77
C GLU A 173 -11.29 5.71 -11.21
N LEU A 174 -9.96 5.51 -11.29
CA LEU A 174 -9.03 6.55 -11.77
C LEU A 174 -9.28 6.93 -13.23
N LEU A 175 -9.77 6.01 -14.05
CA LEU A 175 -9.99 6.19 -15.48
C LEU A 175 -11.44 6.62 -15.83
N ALA A 176 -12.39 6.45 -14.92
CA ALA A 176 -13.83 6.62 -15.19
C ALA A 176 -14.26 8.02 -15.66
N ASP A 177 -13.50 9.07 -15.34
CA ASP A 177 -13.84 10.47 -15.64
C ASP A 177 -13.05 11.04 -16.85
N GLN A 178 -12.53 10.20 -17.73
CA GLN A 178 -11.75 10.61 -18.92
C GLN A 178 -12.56 10.60 -20.22
N GLU A 179 -13.89 10.48 -20.15
CA GLU A 179 -14.80 10.64 -21.31
C GLU A 179 -15.23 12.10 -21.54
#